data_ca43fbee8ce3e27d234d0d87a6006395
#
_entry.id   ca43fbee8ce3e27d234d0d87a6006395
#
_cell.length_a   1.000
_cell.length_b   1.000
_cell.length_c   1.000
_cell.angle_alpha   90.00
_cell.angle_beta   90.00
_cell.angle_gamma   90.00
#
_symmetry.space_group_name_H-M   'P 1'
#
loop_
_entity.id
_entity.type
_entity.pdbx_description
1 polymer ?
#
loop_
_entity_poly.entity_id
_entity_poly.type
_entity_poly.pdbx_seq_one_letter_code
_entity_poly.pdbx_strand_id
1 'polypeptide(L)'
;MAKMKIDWHSRPASDHQKNVVLKRFNVYLKNIGLHDETINLYVGRVRSFLDFANSHDPDVALADKYRALLIEKGLSRSHLNNTCFGIKKFYEMNKIELDFIKLRSNDAIPYYFDEQDVLAIFSVCSNIKHLAMLQTLFFGCLRSSELCKLDDKDLNLNTRSIHLRETKNVSDGIAYTNSECA
;
A
#
# COMPACT_ATOMS: atom_id res chain seq x y z
N MET A 1 -17.34 -12.22 41.22
CA MET A 1 -16.74 -12.71 39.97
C MET A 1 -15.28 -12.28 39.93
N ALA A 2 -14.36 -13.20 40.13
CA ALA A 2 -12.93 -12.92 40.17
C ALA A 2 -12.43 -12.58 38.75
N LYS A 3 -11.90 -11.38 38.56
CA LYS A 3 -11.15 -11.03 37.35
C LYS A 3 -9.88 -11.87 37.33
N MET A 4 -9.82 -12.82 36.40
CA MET A 4 -8.64 -13.60 36.12
C MET A 4 -7.53 -12.64 35.64
N LYS A 5 -6.55 -12.38 36.53
CA LYS A 5 -5.32 -11.68 36.17
C LYS A 5 -4.53 -12.61 35.23
N ILE A 6 -4.55 -12.32 33.93
CA ILE A 6 -3.68 -12.98 32.98
C ILE A 6 -2.27 -12.44 33.22
N ASP A 7 -1.37 -13.31 33.61
CA ASP A 7 0.04 -13.01 33.85
C ASP A 7 0.76 -12.86 32.49
N TRP A 8 1.00 -11.63 32.05
CA TRP A 8 1.57 -11.26 30.76
C TRP A 8 3.09 -11.49 30.66
N HIS A 9 3.72 -12.09 31.66
CA HIS A 9 5.14 -12.42 31.67
C HIS A 9 5.44 -13.83 31.12
N SER A 10 4.46 -14.47 30.47
CA SER A 10 4.58 -15.83 29.96
C SER A 10 5.23 -15.84 28.56
N ARG A 11 6.35 -16.55 28.48
CA ARG A 11 7.11 -17.09 27.34
C ARG A 11 6.98 -16.36 26.00
N PRO A 12 8.10 -16.04 25.33
CA PRO A 12 8.08 -15.45 23.99
C PRO A 12 7.20 -16.30 23.06
N ALA A 13 6.28 -15.65 22.35
CA ALA A 13 5.44 -16.32 21.37
C ALA A 13 6.32 -17.00 20.33
N SER A 14 6.13 -18.29 20.12
CA SER A 14 6.85 -19.01 19.08
C SER A 14 6.49 -18.39 17.72
N ASP A 15 7.43 -18.38 16.77
CA ASP A 15 7.19 -17.90 15.39
C ASP A 15 6.00 -18.62 14.75
N HIS A 16 5.74 -19.86 15.15
CA HIS A 16 4.57 -20.62 14.73
C HIS A 16 3.27 -19.94 15.14
N GLN A 17 3.13 -19.52 16.41
CA GLN A 17 1.92 -18.85 16.91
C GLN A 17 1.67 -17.51 16.22
N LYS A 18 2.71 -16.69 16.04
CA LYS A 18 2.63 -15.44 15.27
C LYS A 18 2.16 -15.69 13.84
N ASN A 19 2.71 -16.70 13.17
CA ASN A 19 2.32 -17.05 11.80
C ASN A 19 0.87 -17.52 11.69
N VAL A 20 0.36 -18.27 12.67
CA VAL A 20 -1.06 -18.69 12.72
C VAL A 20 -1.97 -17.46 12.82
N VAL A 21 -1.66 -16.53 13.71
CA VAL A 21 -2.44 -15.29 13.88
C VAL A 21 -2.39 -14.42 12.62
N LEU A 22 -1.21 -14.27 12.00
CA LEU A 22 -1.07 -13.51 10.75
C LEU A 22 -1.83 -14.13 9.58
N LYS A 23 -1.93 -15.47 9.50
CA LYS A 23 -2.79 -16.14 8.51
C LYS A 23 -4.27 -15.82 8.75
N ARG A 24 -4.75 -15.86 10.00
CA ARG A 24 -6.12 -15.44 10.34
C ARG A 24 -6.36 -13.98 9.97
N PHE A 25 -5.40 -13.10 10.26
CA PHE A 25 -5.50 -11.70 9.92
C PHE A 25 -5.57 -11.46 8.41
N ASN A 26 -4.78 -12.18 7.62
CA ASN A 26 -4.85 -12.14 6.15
C ASN A 26 -6.27 -12.51 5.65
N VAL A 27 -6.84 -13.61 6.16
CA VAL A 27 -8.19 -14.03 5.80
C VAL A 27 -9.23 -12.97 6.20
N TYR A 28 -9.11 -12.38 7.39
CA TYR A 28 -9.98 -11.31 7.84
C TYR A 28 -9.94 -10.11 6.89
N LEU A 29 -8.74 -9.66 6.49
CA LEU A 29 -8.56 -8.53 5.57
C LEU A 29 -9.17 -8.81 4.18
N LYS A 30 -9.07 -10.05 3.68
CA LYS A 30 -9.73 -10.48 2.45
C LYS A 30 -11.25 -10.42 2.58
N ASN A 31 -11.79 -10.90 3.69
CA ASN A 31 -13.24 -10.93 3.93
C ASN A 31 -13.86 -9.52 4.02
N ILE A 32 -13.09 -8.51 4.44
CA ILE A 32 -13.54 -7.11 4.42
C ILE A 32 -13.26 -6.40 3.09
N GLY A 33 -12.82 -7.14 2.05
CA GLY A 33 -12.70 -6.64 0.69
C GLY A 33 -11.49 -5.76 0.41
N LEU A 34 -10.39 -5.87 1.16
CA LEU A 34 -9.18 -5.12 0.88
C LEU A 34 -8.40 -5.73 -0.30
N HIS A 35 -7.74 -4.87 -1.09
CA HIS A 35 -6.85 -5.30 -2.15
C HIS A 35 -5.59 -5.99 -1.62
N ASP A 36 -5.08 -6.97 -2.37
CA ASP A 36 -3.92 -7.80 -1.98
C ASP A 36 -2.69 -6.97 -1.60
N GLU A 37 -2.42 -5.86 -2.29
CA GLU A 37 -1.30 -4.96 -1.94
C GLU A 37 -1.48 -4.35 -0.54
N THR A 38 -2.69 -3.91 -0.20
CA THR A 38 -3.02 -3.36 1.13
C THR A 38 -2.94 -4.46 2.20
N ILE A 39 -3.42 -5.66 1.87
CA ILE A 39 -3.35 -6.83 2.76
C ILE A 39 -1.89 -7.15 3.08
N ASN A 40 -1.04 -7.27 2.05
CA ASN A 40 0.38 -7.56 2.23
C ASN A 40 1.08 -6.48 3.07
N LEU A 41 0.75 -5.21 2.82
CA LEU A 41 1.26 -4.10 3.61
C LEU A 41 0.85 -4.23 5.08
N TYR A 42 -0.43 -4.42 5.37
CA TYR A 42 -0.92 -4.51 6.75
C TYR A 42 -0.40 -5.74 7.48
N VAL A 43 -0.36 -6.89 6.82
CA VAL A 43 0.22 -8.13 7.39
C VAL A 43 1.69 -7.93 7.74
N GLY A 44 2.47 -7.28 6.87
CA GLY A 44 3.86 -6.94 7.15
C GLY A 44 4.02 -5.97 8.34
N ARG A 45 3.17 -4.94 8.44
CA ARG A 45 3.18 -4.00 9.57
C ARG A 45 2.81 -4.66 10.89
N VAL A 46 1.79 -5.50 10.88
CA VAL A 46 1.37 -6.25 12.08
C VAL A 46 2.42 -7.28 12.48
N ARG A 47 3.09 -7.94 11.53
CA ARG A 47 4.22 -8.83 11.83
C ARG A 47 5.30 -8.10 12.64
N SER A 48 5.74 -6.94 12.16
CA SER A 48 6.75 -6.11 12.86
C SER A 48 6.27 -5.67 14.25
N PHE A 49 4.98 -5.40 14.41
CA PHE A 49 4.39 -5.08 15.70
C PHE A 49 4.39 -6.28 16.66
N LEU A 50 4.00 -7.46 16.19
CA LEU A 50 4.01 -8.70 17.00
C LEU A 50 5.44 -9.10 17.40
N ASP A 51 6.43 -8.81 16.55
CA ASP A 51 7.84 -9.03 16.86
C ASP A 51 8.33 -8.06 17.94
N PHE A 52 7.97 -6.78 17.85
CA PHE A 52 8.24 -5.79 18.90
C PHE A 52 7.59 -6.17 20.23
N ALA A 53 6.32 -6.59 20.19
CA ALA A 53 5.56 -6.98 21.37
C ALA A 53 6.03 -8.33 21.95
N ASN A 54 6.79 -9.10 21.19
CA ASN A 54 7.17 -10.49 21.49
C ASN A 54 5.96 -11.36 21.91
N SER A 55 4.81 -11.10 21.31
CA SER A 55 3.53 -11.74 21.62
C SER A 55 2.71 -11.96 20.34
N HIS A 56 1.84 -12.95 20.35
CA HIS A 56 0.85 -13.19 19.30
C HIS A 56 -0.50 -12.52 19.62
N ASP A 57 -0.68 -12.06 20.85
CA ASP A 57 -1.86 -11.34 21.35
C ASP A 57 -1.43 -10.20 22.30
N PRO A 58 -0.84 -9.12 21.73
CA PRO A 58 -0.31 -8.02 22.53
C PRO A 58 -1.42 -7.18 23.15
N ASP A 59 -1.14 -6.61 24.32
CA ASP A 59 -1.99 -5.60 24.96
C ASP A 59 -2.05 -4.32 24.12
N VAL A 60 -3.20 -3.64 24.15
CA VAL A 60 -3.44 -2.35 23.47
C VAL A 60 -2.38 -1.31 23.84
N ALA A 61 -1.95 -1.25 25.11
CA ALA A 61 -0.90 -0.34 25.55
C ALA A 61 0.44 -0.50 24.80
N LEU A 62 0.70 -1.69 24.24
CA LEU A 62 1.91 -1.90 23.42
C LEU A 62 1.80 -1.26 22.05
N ALA A 63 0.59 -1.04 21.51
CA ALA A 63 0.40 -0.34 20.26
C ALA A 63 0.84 1.13 20.35
N ASP A 64 0.54 1.82 21.45
CA ASP A 64 0.98 3.18 21.68
C ASP A 64 2.51 3.26 21.87
N LYS A 65 3.09 2.33 22.61
CA LYS A 65 4.55 2.24 22.80
C LYS A 65 5.25 1.99 21.46
N TYR A 66 4.70 1.10 20.64
CA TYR A 66 5.24 0.82 19.31
C TYR A 66 5.17 2.05 18.39
N ARG A 67 4.04 2.76 18.41
CA ARG A 67 3.88 4.01 17.67
C ARG A 67 4.90 5.06 18.11
N ALA A 68 5.11 5.25 19.40
CA ALA A 68 6.12 6.18 19.95
C ALA A 68 7.53 5.81 19.45
N LEU A 69 7.90 4.54 19.48
CA LEU A 69 9.17 4.04 18.95
C LEU A 69 9.34 4.36 17.46
N LEU A 70 8.28 4.20 16.65
CA LEU A 70 8.34 4.48 15.21
C LEU A 70 8.50 5.99 14.93
N ILE A 71 7.89 6.84 15.74
CA ILE A 71 8.06 8.30 15.68
C ILE A 71 9.51 8.67 16.03
N GLU A 72 10.06 8.11 17.10
CA GLU A 72 11.46 8.34 17.52
C GLU A 72 12.46 7.91 16.44
N LYS A 73 12.18 6.84 15.71
CA LYS A 73 12.96 6.39 14.55
C LYS A 73 12.87 7.31 13.34
N GLY A 74 12.08 8.37 13.38
CA GLY A 74 11.93 9.33 12.29
C GLY A 74 11.25 8.81 11.03
N LEU A 75 10.39 7.77 11.15
CA LEU A 75 9.70 7.21 10.00
C LEU A 75 8.66 8.18 9.42
N SER A 76 8.41 8.08 8.12
CA SER A 76 7.48 8.96 7.42
C SER A 76 6.06 8.86 8.00
N ARG A 77 5.31 9.98 7.94
CA ARG A 77 3.91 10.02 8.40
C ARG A 77 3.02 8.99 7.71
N SER A 78 3.26 8.75 6.41
CA SER A 78 2.54 7.71 5.66
C SER A 78 2.83 6.32 6.22
N HIS A 79 4.10 6.02 6.54
CA HIS A 79 4.48 4.76 7.17
C HIS A 79 3.79 4.57 8.53
N LEU A 80 3.80 5.62 9.37
CA LEU A 80 3.16 5.62 10.69
C LEU A 80 1.66 5.38 10.57
N ASN A 81 0.97 6.13 9.70
CA ASN A 81 -0.47 5.98 9.50
C ASN A 81 -0.82 4.56 8.99
N ASN A 82 -0.10 4.04 8.01
CA ASN A 82 -0.35 2.69 7.49
C ASN A 82 -0.11 1.62 8.55
N THR A 83 0.90 1.80 9.41
CA THR A 83 1.16 0.89 10.53
C THR A 83 0.03 0.94 11.56
N CYS A 84 -0.40 2.15 11.95
CA CYS A 84 -1.51 2.32 12.89
C CYS A 84 -2.82 1.73 12.35
N PHE A 85 -3.13 1.94 11.05
CA PHE A 85 -4.31 1.35 10.44
C PHE A 85 -4.24 -0.18 10.38
N GLY A 86 -3.08 -0.75 10.05
CA GLY A 86 -2.88 -2.20 10.08
C GLY A 86 -3.11 -2.79 11.48
N ILE A 87 -2.53 -2.16 12.52
CA ILE A 87 -2.69 -2.56 13.91
C ILE A 87 -4.16 -2.39 14.35
N LYS A 88 -4.82 -1.29 13.98
CA LYS A 88 -6.25 -1.09 14.26
C LYS A 88 -7.09 -2.24 13.68
N LYS A 89 -6.87 -2.61 12.43
CA LYS A 89 -7.56 -3.73 11.79
C LYS A 89 -7.26 -5.08 12.46
N PHE A 90 -6.06 -5.25 12.99
CA PHE A 90 -5.70 -6.44 13.75
C PHE A 90 -6.49 -6.56 15.06
N TYR A 91 -6.65 -5.47 15.80
CA TYR A 91 -7.47 -5.45 17.01
C TYR A 91 -8.96 -5.56 16.70
N GLU A 92 -9.46 -4.93 15.63
CA GLU A 92 -10.84 -5.10 15.15
C GLU A 92 -11.17 -6.58 14.85
N MET A 93 -10.25 -7.35 14.25
CA MET A 93 -10.41 -8.80 14.07
C MET A 93 -10.67 -9.53 15.38
N ASN A 94 -10.07 -9.06 16.47
CA ASN A 94 -10.23 -9.62 17.81
C ASN A 94 -11.37 -8.94 18.60
N LYS A 95 -12.20 -8.08 17.97
CA LYS A 95 -13.30 -7.33 18.59
C LYS A 95 -12.84 -6.38 19.69
N ILE A 96 -11.63 -5.86 19.58
CA ILE A 96 -11.04 -4.86 20.47
C ILE A 96 -11.05 -3.53 19.73
N GLU A 97 -11.63 -2.51 20.35
CA GLU A 97 -11.62 -1.16 19.81
C GLU A 97 -10.28 -0.49 20.12
N LEU A 98 -9.66 0.05 19.08
CA LEU A 98 -8.42 0.79 19.17
C LEU A 98 -8.53 2.06 18.33
N ASP A 99 -8.30 3.20 18.94
CA ASP A 99 -8.36 4.46 18.23
C ASP A 99 -6.99 5.15 18.16
N PHE A 100 -6.68 5.70 17.00
CA PHE A 100 -5.46 6.44 16.75
C PHE A 100 -5.76 7.80 16.12
N ILE A 101 -5.05 8.82 16.58
CA ILE A 101 -5.04 10.11 15.88
C ILE A 101 -4.19 9.95 14.60
N LYS A 102 -4.85 10.06 13.44
CA LYS A 102 -4.18 10.08 12.15
C LYS A 102 -3.26 11.30 12.06
N LEU A 103 -1.99 11.07 11.72
CA LEU A 103 -1.06 12.14 11.45
C LEU A 103 -1.42 12.80 10.12
N ARG A 104 -1.46 14.15 10.10
CA ARG A 104 -1.68 14.89 8.86
C ARG A 104 -0.54 14.57 7.88
N SER A 105 -0.88 14.39 6.60
CA SER A 105 0.11 14.29 5.52
C SER A 105 0.86 15.63 5.40
N ASN A 106 2.09 15.59 4.93
CA ASN A 106 2.73 16.80 4.46
C ASN A 106 2.13 17.11 3.09
N ASP A 107 1.57 18.29 2.95
CA ASP A 107 1.02 18.80 1.68
C ASP A 107 2.16 19.41 0.83
N ALA A 108 3.35 18.79 0.84
CA ALA A 108 4.43 19.19 -0.04
C ALA A 108 4.00 18.92 -1.49
N ILE A 109 4.07 19.94 -2.33
CA ILE A 109 3.83 19.80 -3.76
C ILE A 109 4.89 18.84 -4.30
N PRO A 110 4.49 17.71 -4.94
CA PRO A 110 5.46 16.82 -5.52
C PRO A 110 6.22 17.51 -6.65
N TYR A 111 7.48 17.15 -6.82
CA TYR A 111 8.24 17.59 -8.00
C TYR A 111 7.55 17.05 -9.26
N TYR A 112 7.44 17.90 -10.26
CA TYR A 112 6.95 17.53 -11.58
C TYR A 112 7.96 17.96 -12.64
N PHE A 113 8.05 17.17 -13.71
CA PHE A 113 8.85 17.52 -14.87
C PHE A 113 8.08 18.51 -15.74
N ASP A 114 8.73 19.55 -16.22
CA ASP A 114 8.16 20.40 -17.25
C ASP A 114 8.25 19.72 -18.63
N GLU A 115 7.65 20.33 -19.64
CA GLU A 115 7.62 19.77 -20.99
C GLU A 115 9.03 19.62 -21.58
N GLN A 116 9.93 20.55 -21.29
CA GLN A 116 11.33 20.52 -21.80
C GLN A 116 12.11 19.36 -21.17
N ASP A 117 11.92 19.13 -19.87
CA ASP A 117 12.52 17.99 -19.16
C ASP A 117 12.05 16.67 -19.78
N VAL A 118 10.74 16.55 -20.06
CA VAL A 118 10.18 15.32 -20.64
C VAL A 118 10.70 15.08 -22.07
N LEU A 119 10.76 16.11 -22.90
CA LEU A 119 11.32 16.00 -24.25
C LEU A 119 12.81 15.64 -24.22
N ALA A 120 13.57 16.20 -23.27
CA ALA A 120 14.97 15.82 -23.07
C ALA A 120 15.12 14.34 -22.69
N ILE A 121 14.25 13.82 -21.80
CA ILE A 121 14.23 12.38 -21.44
C ILE A 121 13.93 11.54 -22.68
N PHE A 122 12.97 11.91 -23.51
CA PHE A 122 12.65 11.17 -24.73
C PHE A 122 13.83 11.15 -25.72
N SER A 123 14.52 12.27 -25.85
CA SER A 123 15.63 12.41 -26.82
C SER A 123 16.84 11.51 -26.49
N VAL A 124 17.07 11.20 -25.23
CA VAL A 124 18.20 10.34 -24.81
C VAL A 124 17.82 8.87 -24.71
N CYS A 125 16.54 8.53 -24.86
CA CYS A 125 16.06 7.16 -24.75
C CYS A 125 16.32 6.39 -26.07
N SER A 126 17.40 5.61 -26.10
CA SER A 126 17.81 4.83 -27.30
C SER A 126 16.98 3.56 -27.51
N ASN A 127 16.37 3.01 -26.47
CA ASN A 127 15.57 1.80 -26.58
C ASN A 127 14.13 2.16 -26.96
N ILE A 128 13.71 1.76 -28.17
CA ILE A 128 12.39 2.09 -28.71
C ILE A 128 11.23 1.59 -27.85
N LYS A 129 11.36 0.44 -27.21
CA LYS A 129 10.34 -0.09 -26.30
C LYS A 129 10.19 0.81 -25.07
N HIS A 130 11.31 1.25 -24.48
CA HIS A 130 11.29 2.14 -23.34
C HIS A 130 10.73 3.52 -23.72
N LEU A 131 11.11 4.03 -24.91
CA LEU A 131 10.58 5.28 -25.42
C LEU A 131 9.06 5.22 -25.60
N ALA A 132 8.55 4.16 -26.23
CA ALA A 132 7.11 3.95 -26.39
C ALA A 132 6.38 3.87 -25.03
N MET A 133 6.96 3.17 -24.05
CA MET A 133 6.40 3.11 -22.68
C MET A 133 6.35 4.49 -22.04
N LEU A 134 7.43 5.28 -22.14
CA LEU A 134 7.49 6.62 -21.55
C LEU A 134 6.50 7.58 -22.22
N GLN A 135 6.41 7.54 -23.56
CA GLN A 135 5.43 8.34 -24.31
C GLN A 135 4.00 7.95 -23.98
N THR A 136 3.70 6.65 -23.87
CA THR A 136 2.37 6.17 -23.48
C THR A 136 2.00 6.62 -22.06
N LEU A 137 2.93 6.59 -21.11
CA LEU A 137 2.72 7.11 -19.76
C LEU A 137 2.42 8.61 -19.76
N PHE A 138 3.22 9.37 -20.50
CA PHE A 138 3.12 10.84 -20.50
C PHE A 138 1.86 11.31 -21.22
N PHE A 139 1.68 10.93 -22.49
CA PHE A 139 0.56 11.40 -23.32
C PHE A 139 -0.77 10.76 -22.93
N GLY A 140 -0.77 9.50 -22.45
CA GLY A 140 -1.97 8.82 -21.95
C GLY A 140 -2.29 9.13 -20.49
N CYS A 141 -1.44 9.88 -19.78
CA CYS A 141 -1.57 10.17 -18.34
C CYS A 141 -1.78 8.88 -17.51
N LEU A 142 -1.12 7.78 -17.89
CA LEU A 142 -1.30 6.49 -17.27
C LEU A 142 -0.48 6.36 -15.98
N ARG A 143 -1.00 5.53 -15.06
CA ARG A 143 -0.17 5.04 -13.96
C ARG A 143 0.77 3.93 -14.44
N SER A 144 1.93 3.80 -13.82
CA SER A 144 2.88 2.72 -14.15
C SER A 144 2.26 1.33 -14.07
N SER A 145 1.38 1.09 -13.10
CA SER A 145 0.65 -0.17 -12.97
C SER A 145 -0.38 -0.41 -14.09
N GLU A 146 -0.95 0.63 -14.66
CA GLU A 146 -1.86 0.56 -15.81
C GLU A 146 -1.08 0.22 -17.08
N LEU A 147 0.05 0.90 -17.31
CA LEU A 147 0.94 0.57 -18.42
C LEU A 147 1.40 -0.90 -18.39
N CYS A 148 1.79 -1.42 -17.22
CA CYS A 148 2.24 -2.81 -17.08
C CYS A 148 1.15 -3.86 -17.39
N LYS A 149 -0.12 -3.47 -17.40
CA LYS A 149 -1.26 -4.34 -17.71
C LYS A 149 -1.74 -4.23 -19.16
N LEU A 150 -1.21 -3.27 -19.92
CA LEU A 150 -1.62 -3.07 -21.31
C LEU A 150 -1.22 -4.24 -22.20
N ASP A 151 -2.12 -4.56 -23.11
CA ASP A 151 -1.96 -5.53 -24.17
C ASP A 151 -2.27 -4.84 -25.51
N ASP A 152 -1.75 -5.33 -26.62
CA ASP A 152 -1.96 -4.76 -27.96
C ASP A 152 -3.45 -4.57 -28.29
N LYS A 153 -4.30 -5.49 -27.84
CA LYS A 153 -5.78 -5.42 -28.03
C LYS A 153 -6.46 -4.27 -27.27
N ASP A 154 -5.77 -3.64 -26.33
CA ASP A 154 -6.30 -2.50 -25.58
C ASP A 154 -6.06 -1.18 -26.32
N LEU A 155 -5.29 -1.20 -27.38
CA LEU A 155 -4.94 -0.03 -28.19
C LEU A 155 -5.86 0.09 -29.40
N ASN A 156 -6.48 1.24 -29.57
CA ASN A 156 -7.21 1.57 -30.78
C ASN A 156 -6.55 2.76 -31.47
N LEU A 157 -5.73 2.47 -32.48
CA LEU A 157 -5.00 3.49 -33.23
C LEU A 157 -5.89 4.44 -34.02
N ASN A 158 -7.07 3.98 -34.47
CA ASN A 158 -8.00 4.82 -35.24
C ASN A 158 -8.63 5.91 -34.37
N THR A 159 -9.00 5.55 -33.15
CA THR A 159 -9.60 6.49 -32.18
C THR A 159 -8.58 7.07 -31.22
N ARG A 160 -7.30 6.65 -31.29
CA ARG A 160 -6.23 7.01 -30.38
C ARG A 160 -6.60 6.81 -28.92
N SER A 161 -7.27 5.71 -28.64
CA SER A 161 -7.74 5.40 -27.30
C SER A 161 -7.09 4.13 -26.74
N ILE A 162 -6.90 4.11 -25.45
CA ILE A 162 -6.36 3.00 -24.68
C ILE A 162 -7.43 2.55 -23.71
N HIS A 163 -7.81 1.28 -23.78
CA HIS A 163 -8.73 0.69 -22.82
C HIS A 163 -7.95 0.25 -21.58
N LEU A 164 -8.28 0.83 -20.42
CA LEU A 164 -7.66 0.52 -19.14
C LEU A 164 -8.54 -0.45 -18.37
N ARG A 165 -8.03 -1.67 -18.19
CA ARG A 165 -8.72 -2.71 -17.44
C ARG A 165 -8.34 -2.63 -15.96
N GLU A 166 -9.31 -2.85 -15.07
CA GLU A 166 -9.10 -2.95 -13.62
C GLU A 166 -8.24 -1.81 -13.07
N THR A 167 -8.69 -0.58 -13.27
CA THR A 167 -8.04 0.58 -12.63
C THR A 167 -8.14 0.48 -11.10
N LYS A 168 -7.40 1.31 -10.38
CA LYS A 168 -7.34 1.29 -8.91
C LYS A 168 -8.72 1.31 -8.21
N ASN A 169 -9.77 1.77 -8.91
CA ASN A 169 -11.15 1.83 -8.39
C ASN A 169 -12.01 0.63 -8.87
N VAL A 170 -11.39 -0.45 -9.39
CA VAL A 170 -12.08 -1.66 -9.89
C VAL A 170 -13.01 -1.37 -11.06
N SER A 171 -12.88 -0.25 -11.73
CA SER A 171 -13.63 0.10 -12.95
C SER A 171 -12.69 0.22 -14.14
N ASP A 172 -13.18 -0.20 -15.30
CA ASP A 172 -12.47 0.04 -16.55
C ASP A 172 -12.50 1.53 -16.90
N GLY A 173 -11.48 1.99 -17.58
CA GLY A 173 -11.34 3.37 -18.03
C GLY A 173 -10.89 3.46 -19.48
N ILE A 174 -10.99 4.64 -20.06
CA ILE A 174 -10.45 4.95 -21.37
C ILE A 174 -9.52 6.15 -21.22
N ALA A 175 -8.28 5.99 -21.68
CA ALA A 175 -7.35 7.09 -21.88
C ALA A 175 -7.24 7.41 -23.37
N TYR A 176 -6.89 8.64 -23.68
CA TYR A 176 -6.68 9.09 -25.06
C TYR A 176 -5.23 9.57 -25.20
N THR A 177 -4.62 9.25 -26.32
CA THR A 177 -3.27 9.73 -26.65
C THR A 177 -3.34 10.79 -27.76
N ASN A 178 -2.27 11.58 -27.87
CA ASN A 178 -2.11 12.51 -28.99
C ASN A 178 -1.54 11.84 -30.25
N SER A 179 -1.36 12.64 -31.33
CA SER A 179 -0.83 12.14 -32.62
C SER A 179 0.65 11.74 -32.58
N GLU A 180 1.39 12.12 -31.53
CA GLU A 180 2.82 11.86 -31.42
C GLU A 180 3.10 10.48 -30.81
N CYS A 181 2.07 9.83 -30.25
CA CYS A 181 2.16 8.53 -29.60
C CYS A 181 1.71 7.36 -30.50
N ALA A 182 1.37 7.64 -31.76
CA ALA A 182 0.82 6.65 -32.71
C ALA A 182 1.88 6.12 -33.68
#